data_2827a6acdb5be0e3ae1560f2b1a92210
#
_entry.id   2827a6acdb5be0e3ae1560f2b1a92210
#
_cell.length_a   1.000
_cell.length_b   1.000
_cell.length_c   1.000
_cell.angle_alpha   90.00
_cell.angle_beta   90.00
_cell.angle_gamma   90.00
#
_symmetry.space_group_name_H-M   'P 1'
#
loop_
_entity.id
_entity.type
_entity.pdbx_description
1 polymer ?
#
loop_
_entity_poly.entity_id
_entity_poly.type
_entity_poly.pdbx_seq_one_letter_code
_entity_poly.pdbx_strand_id
1 'polypeptide(L)'
;MASEKNGDSQNFLRMARDVFRSFAYGGSPKGTRRPRVGIALAGGFARGIAHIGVLRVLREAGVPVDVVSGTSVGALIATAYCAGAPLEMMERIGHETKFTDFGRWTPSW
;
A
#
# COMPACT_ATOMS: atom_id res chain seq x y z
N MET A 1 -8.40 25.37 14.69
CA MET A 1 -7.91 24.04 15.15
C MET A 1 -7.89 22.95 14.08
N ALA A 2 -8.70 23.00 13.04
CA ALA A 2 -8.67 22.00 11.94
C ALA A 2 -7.59 22.25 10.88
N SER A 3 -7.02 23.45 10.80
CA SER A 3 -6.02 23.84 9.75
C SER A 3 -4.61 23.37 10.06
N GLU A 4 -4.25 23.18 11.32
CA GLU A 4 -2.89 22.83 11.74
C GLU A 4 -2.55 21.35 11.51
N LYS A 5 -3.54 20.45 11.67
CA LYS A 5 -3.35 19.01 11.42
C LYS A 5 -3.09 18.65 9.95
N ASN A 6 -3.52 19.51 9.02
CA ASN A 6 -3.30 19.27 7.60
C ASN A 6 -1.87 19.61 7.14
N GLY A 7 -1.22 20.56 7.81
CA GLY A 7 0.17 20.93 7.53
C GLY A 7 1.17 19.83 7.90
N ASP A 8 0.98 19.20 9.06
CA ASP A 8 1.89 18.16 9.55
C ASP A 8 1.81 16.88 8.70
N SER A 9 0.61 16.49 8.29
CA SER A 9 0.43 15.35 7.36
C SER A 9 1.08 15.59 6.02
N GLN A 10 0.96 16.80 5.47
CA GLN A 10 1.56 17.16 4.19
C GLN A 10 3.10 17.22 4.29
N ASN A 11 3.63 17.73 5.40
CA ASN A 11 5.06 17.76 5.64
C ASN A 11 5.65 16.36 5.82
N PHE A 12 4.94 15.48 6.55
CA PHE A 12 5.33 14.09 6.69
C PHE A 12 5.35 13.35 5.36
N LEU A 13 4.31 13.52 4.54
CA LEU A 13 4.23 12.91 3.21
C LEU A 13 5.33 13.42 2.26
N ARG A 14 5.66 14.72 2.33
CA ARG A 14 6.78 15.28 1.57
C ARG A 14 8.12 14.69 2.01
N MET A 15 8.37 14.66 3.31
CA MET A 15 9.58 14.08 3.86
C MET A 15 9.70 12.59 3.53
N ALA A 16 8.64 11.81 3.70
CA ALA A 16 8.61 10.40 3.33
C ALA A 16 8.90 10.22 1.83
N ARG A 17 8.27 11.02 0.98
CA ARG A 17 8.52 11.02 -0.47
C ARG A 17 9.98 11.35 -0.79
N ASP A 18 10.56 12.34 -0.15
CA ASP A 18 11.93 12.80 -0.44
C ASP A 18 12.97 11.78 0.06
N VAL A 19 12.72 11.15 1.22
CA VAL A 19 13.52 10.02 1.72
C VAL A 19 13.44 8.83 0.77
N PHE A 20 12.23 8.44 0.35
CA PHE A 20 12.05 7.35 -0.60
C PHE A 20 12.65 7.67 -1.98
N ARG A 21 12.52 8.90 -2.45
CA ARG A 21 13.17 9.35 -3.69
C ARG A 21 14.68 9.29 -3.58
N SER A 22 15.24 9.74 -2.47
CA SER A 22 16.70 9.66 -2.21
C SER A 22 17.15 8.20 -2.19
N PHE A 23 16.38 7.31 -1.62
CA PHE A 23 16.67 5.86 -1.57
C PHE A 23 16.49 5.18 -2.92
N ALA A 24 15.43 5.51 -3.65
CA ALA A 24 15.11 4.90 -4.93
C ALA A 24 15.93 5.45 -6.11
N TYR A 25 16.31 6.73 -6.04
CA TYR A 25 16.98 7.46 -7.13
C TYR A 25 18.28 8.15 -6.71
N GLY A 26 18.64 8.07 -5.42
CA GLY A 26 19.89 8.63 -4.90
C GLY A 26 21.10 7.94 -5.50
N GLY A 27 21.67 8.60 -6.49
CA GLY A 27 23.02 8.44 -6.97
C GLY A 27 23.62 7.04 -7.06
N SER A 28 23.01 6.14 -7.78
CA SER A 28 23.76 4.95 -8.22
C SER A 28 24.86 5.39 -9.17
N PRO A 29 26.13 5.01 -8.94
CA PRO A 29 27.19 5.23 -9.90
C PRO A 29 26.78 4.69 -11.27
N LYS A 30 27.18 5.38 -12.34
CA LYS A 30 26.88 4.95 -13.73
C LYS A 30 27.17 3.46 -13.88
N GLY A 31 26.13 2.66 -14.12
CA GLY A 31 26.25 1.21 -14.35
C GLY A 31 25.65 0.29 -13.27
N THR A 32 25.24 0.79 -12.12
CA THR A 32 24.57 -0.01 -11.09
C THR A 32 23.05 0.00 -11.30
N ARG A 33 22.44 -1.20 -11.27
CA ARG A 33 20.98 -1.33 -11.28
C ARG A 33 20.43 -0.68 -10.02
N ARG A 34 19.31 0.05 -10.13
CA ARG A 34 18.60 0.57 -8.96
C ARG A 34 18.26 -0.56 -7.98
N PRO A 35 18.22 -0.30 -6.68
CA PRO A 35 17.72 -1.27 -5.71
C PRO A 35 16.29 -1.72 -6.07
N ARG A 36 16.02 -3.01 -5.89
CA ARG A 36 14.66 -3.54 -6.03
C ARG A 36 13.88 -3.27 -4.75
N VAL A 37 12.66 -2.80 -4.90
CA VAL A 37 11.76 -2.51 -3.79
C VAL A 37 10.77 -3.66 -3.62
N GLY A 38 10.79 -4.29 -2.46
CA GLY A 38 9.83 -5.31 -2.07
C GLY A 38 8.88 -4.80 -1.00
N ILE A 39 7.62 -5.22 -1.05
CA ILE A 39 6.61 -4.93 -0.04
C ILE A 39 6.01 -6.22 0.49
N ALA A 40 5.89 -6.31 1.81
CA ALA A 40 5.17 -7.37 2.51
C ALA A 40 3.88 -6.81 3.10
N LEU A 41 2.74 -7.34 2.66
CA LEU A 41 1.41 -6.94 3.10
C LEU A 41 0.89 -7.94 4.12
N ALA A 42 0.73 -7.50 5.36
CA ALA A 42 0.27 -8.33 6.46
C ALA A 42 -1.23 -8.65 6.36
N GLY A 43 -1.67 -9.69 7.06
CA GLY A 43 -3.07 -9.90 7.36
C GLY A 43 -3.62 -8.79 8.26
N GLY A 44 -4.90 -8.81 8.54
CA GLY A 44 -5.52 -7.85 9.46
C GLY A 44 -6.96 -7.48 9.11
N PHE A 45 -7.57 -8.29 8.27
CA PHE A 45 -8.98 -8.18 7.89
C PHE A 45 -9.37 -6.75 7.44
N ALA A 46 -10.29 -6.05 8.13
CA ALA A 46 -10.72 -4.69 7.77
C ALA A 46 -9.57 -3.66 7.73
N ARG A 47 -8.51 -3.88 8.50
CA ARG A 47 -7.30 -3.03 8.48
C ARG A 47 -6.49 -3.21 7.19
N GLY A 48 -6.75 -4.28 6.44
CA GLY A 48 -6.09 -4.54 5.16
C GLY A 48 -6.34 -3.46 4.10
N ILE A 49 -7.46 -2.73 4.19
CA ILE A 49 -7.75 -1.60 3.30
C ILE A 49 -6.63 -0.55 3.34
N ALA A 50 -5.98 -0.38 4.50
CA ALA A 50 -4.85 0.53 4.64
C ALA A 50 -3.68 0.21 3.69
N HIS A 51 -3.49 -1.06 3.31
CA HIS A 51 -2.47 -1.46 2.34
C HIS A 51 -2.68 -0.83 0.97
N ILE A 52 -3.93 -0.66 0.56
CA ILE A 52 -4.27 -0.01 -0.73
C ILE A 52 -3.85 1.45 -0.71
N GLY A 53 -4.08 2.14 0.43
CA GLY A 53 -3.63 3.52 0.63
C GLY A 53 -2.11 3.64 0.56
N VAL A 54 -1.36 2.70 1.16
CA VAL A 54 0.11 2.66 1.06
C VAL A 54 0.57 2.47 -0.38
N LEU A 55 -0.01 1.50 -1.11
CA LEU A 55 0.30 1.28 -2.52
C LEU A 55 0.02 2.51 -3.38
N ARG A 56 -1.08 3.24 -3.07
CA ARG A 56 -1.39 4.51 -3.74
C ARG A 56 -0.31 5.54 -3.52
N VAL A 57 0.09 5.79 -2.27
CA VAL A 57 1.13 6.79 -1.93
C VAL A 57 2.45 6.45 -2.61
N LEU A 58 2.84 5.18 -2.63
CA LEU A 58 4.06 4.74 -3.30
C LEU A 58 3.99 4.99 -4.81
N ARG A 59 2.84 4.70 -5.45
CA ARG A 59 2.62 4.98 -6.87
C ARG A 59 2.70 6.48 -7.17
N GLU A 60 2.01 7.31 -6.38
CA GLU A 60 2.02 8.77 -6.53
C GLU A 60 3.40 9.38 -6.28
N ALA A 61 4.17 8.80 -5.37
CA ALA A 61 5.55 9.18 -5.12
C ALA A 61 6.54 8.69 -6.19
N GLY A 62 6.07 7.90 -7.17
CA GLY A 62 6.92 7.33 -8.21
C GLY A 62 7.89 6.26 -7.69
N VAL A 63 7.58 5.64 -6.54
CA VAL A 63 8.38 4.54 -5.99
C VAL A 63 7.97 3.24 -6.71
N PRO A 64 8.88 2.63 -7.46
CA PRO A 64 8.58 1.37 -8.13
C PRO A 64 8.50 0.23 -7.10
N VAL A 65 7.47 -0.59 -7.23
CA VAL A 65 7.31 -1.80 -6.43
C VAL A 65 7.63 -3.00 -7.33
N ASP A 66 8.72 -3.69 -7.04
CA ASP A 66 9.23 -4.77 -7.87
C ASP A 66 8.76 -6.16 -7.42
N VAL A 67 8.51 -6.31 -6.13
CA VAL A 67 8.09 -7.57 -5.51
C VAL A 67 7.05 -7.29 -4.44
N VAL A 68 5.99 -8.07 -4.45
CA VAL A 68 4.95 -7.99 -3.42
C VAL A 68 4.75 -9.38 -2.81
N SER A 69 4.69 -9.45 -1.51
CA SER A 69 4.24 -10.63 -0.76
C SER A 69 3.05 -10.25 0.12
N GLY A 70 2.24 -11.22 0.48
CA GLY A 70 1.09 -10.93 1.34
C GLY A 70 0.58 -12.15 2.09
N THR A 71 -0.09 -11.90 3.20
CA THR A 71 -0.75 -12.91 4.04
C THR A 71 -2.21 -12.53 4.22
N SER A 72 -3.14 -13.50 4.10
CA SER A 72 -4.58 -13.28 4.26
C SER A 72 -5.08 -12.15 3.33
N VAL A 73 -5.76 -11.14 3.86
CA VAL A 73 -6.22 -9.97 3.08
C VAL A 73 -5.05 -9.28 2.34
N GLY A 74 -3.86 -9.25 2.92
CA GLY A 74 -2.67 -8.74 2.25
C GLY A 74 -2.31 -9.55 1.00
N ALA A 75 -2.54 -10.86 1.00
CA ALA A 75 -2.34 -11.70 -0.19
C ALA A 75 -3.36 -11.41 -1.29
N LEU A 76 -4.63 -11.15 -0.93
CA LEU A 76 -5.67 -10.76 -1.90
C LEU A 76 -5.31 -9.42 -2.56
N ILE A 77 -4.89 -8.44 -1.76
CA ILE A 77 -4.47 -7.13 -2.25
C ILE A 77 -3.22 -7.26 -3.13
N ALA A 78 -2.20 -8.02 -2.68
CA ALA A 78 -0.99 -8.29 -3.45
C ALA A 78 -1.32 -8.91 -4.81
N THR A 79 -2.21 -9.91 -4.83
CA THR A 79 -2.64 -10.58 -6.05
C THR A 79 -3.35 -9.63 -7.00
N ALA A 80 -4.31 -8.86 -6.51
CA ALA A 80 -5.03 -7.87 -7.31
C ALA A 80 -4.08 -6.81 -7.88
N TYR A 81 -3.16 -6.31 -7.07
CA TYR A 81 -2.16 -5.32 -7.47
C TYR A 81 -1.24 -5.87 -8.57
N CYS A 82 -0.70 -7.08 -8.38
CA CYS A 82 0.16 -7.74 -9.38
C CYS A 82 -0.58 -8.10 -10.66
N ALA A 83 -1.89 -8.37 -10.58
CA ALA A 83 -2.74 -8.59 -11.75
C ALA A 83 -3.07 -7.29 -12.51
N GLY A 84 -2.63 -6.14 -12.03
CA GLY A 84 -2.85 -4.85 -12.67
C GLY A 84 -4.22 -4.23 -12.37
N ALA A 85 -4.91 -4.66 -11.31
CA ALA A 85 -6.16 -4.03 -10.90
C ALA A 85 -5.94 -2.55 -10.55
N PRO A 86 -6.79 -1.63 -11.05
CA PRO A 86 -6.71 -0.22 -10.67
C PRO A 86 -6.87 -0.05 -9.16
N LEU A 87 -6.02 0.77 -8.53
CA LEU A 87 -6.09 1.02 -7.08
C LEU A 87 -7.44 1.64 -6.68
N GLU A 88 -8.02 2.45 -7.54
CA GLU A 88 -9.34 3.06 -7.36
C GLU A 88 -10.45 2.01 -7.27
N MET A 89 -10.37 0.96 -8.09
CA MET A 89 -11.28 -0.18 -8.02
C MET A 89 -11.08 -0.98 -6.74
N MET A 90 -9.84 -1.23 -6.35
CA MET A 90 -9.50 -1.94 -5.12
C MET A 90 -10.02 -1.19 -3.88
N GLU A 91 -9.88 0.14 -3.84
CA GLU A 91 -10.41 0.97 -2.77
C GLU A 91 -11.93 0.91 -2.68
N ARG A 92 -12.61 1.05 -3.82
CA ARG A 92 -14.07 0.95 -3.86
C ARG A 92 -14.54 -0.40 -3.31
N ILE A 93 -13.97 -1.50 -3.77
CA ILE A 93 -14.30 -2.84 -3.27
C ILE A 93 -14.01 -2.93 -1.77
N GLY A 94 -12.87 -2.41 -1.32
CA GLY A 94 -12.50 -2.41 0.09
C GLY A 94 -13.47 -1.64 0.98
N HIS A 95 -14.05 -0.54 0.49
CA HIS A 95 -15.05 0.23 1.22
C HIS A 95 -16.45 -0.40 1.20
N GLU A 96 -16.81 -1.05 0.10
CA GLU A 96 -18.11 -1.70 -0.07
C GLU A 96 -18.19 -3.05 0.63
N THR A 97 -17.05 -3.74 0.79
CA THR A 97 -16.99 -5.07 1.37
C THR A 97 -17.23 -5.03 2.89
N LYS A 98 -18.29 -5.68 3.33
CA LYS A 98 -18.62 -5.84 4.74
C LYS A 98 -18.03 -7.13 5.32
N PHE A 99 -17.82 -7.13 6.62
CA PHE A 99 -17.34 -8.33 7.33
C PHE A 99 -18.24 -9.55 7.07
N THR A 100 -19.55 -9.33 6.95
CA THR A 100 -20.55 -10.37 6.68
C THR A 100 -20.37 -11.06 5.33
N ASP A 101 -19.69 -10.40 4.38
CA ASP A 101 -19.50 -10.92 3.02
C ASP A 101 -18.45 -12.04 2.97
N PHE A 102 -17.59 -12.14 4.00
CA PHE A 102 -16.58 -13.19 4.13
C PHE A 102 -17.06 -14.46 4.82
N GLY A 103 -18.36 -14.54 5.11
CA GLY A 103 -18.99 -15.71 5.70
C GLY A 103 -19.37 -15.54 7.18
N ARG A 104 -20.39 -16.28 7.58
CA ARG A 104 -20.82 -16.35 8.99
C ARG A 104 -19.92 -17.34 9.71
N TRP A 105 -19.13 -16.84 10.64
CA TRP A 105 -18.47 -17.70 11.62
C TRP A 105 -19.56 -18.29 12.53
N THR A 106 -19.94 -19.53 12.30
CA THR A 106 -20.72 -20.29 13.26
C THR A 106 -19.75 -21.16 14.06
N PRO A 107 -19.57 -20.94 15.36
CA PRO A 107 -18.88 -21.91 16.17
C PRO A 107 -19.66 -23.21 16.15
N SER A 108 -19.09 -24.26 15.58
CA SER A 108 -19.64 -25.61 15.75
C SER A 108 -19.08 -26.16 17.05
N TRP A 109 -19.93 -26.33 18.02
CA TRP A 109 -19.69 -27.09 19.24
C TRP A 109 -19.82 -28.57 18.96
#